data_b65aeb147d4c89bce6bc90be0fc2fbb8
#
_entry.id   b65aeb147d4c89bce6bc90be0fc2fbb8
#
_cell.length_a   1.000
_cell.length_b   1.000
_cell.length_c   1.000
_cell.angle_alpha   90.00
_cell.angle_beta   90.00
_cell.angle_gamma   90.00
#
_symmetry.space_group_name_H-M   'P 1'
#
loop_
_entity.id
_entity.type
_entity.pdbx_description
1 polymer ?
#
loop_
_entity_poly.entity_id
_entity_poly.type
_entity_poly.pdbx_seq_one_letter_code
_entity_poly.pdbx_strand_id
1 'polypeptide(L)'
;MQIRGRHLPIVLSLLLALGITAIAKADEPSPKYLEVLSALQAGKNVKLILDLSRCTTIDGAKPGPATQGGLVISAFRVTAQNGISFANAHQTIDSSGHAVTEYIRHSLSREGKLTVRASKLAVGAADVVNQGEFVCELPEGAKFVW
;
A
#
# COMPACT_ATOMS: atom_id res chain seq x y z
N MET A 1 -7.08 33.96 -81.17
CA MET A 1 -7.51 34.25 -79.79
C MET A 1 -7.07 33.06 -78.93
N GLN A 2 -5.89 33.17 -78.26
CA GLN A 2 -5.26 32.05 -77.50
C GLN A 2 -5.52 32.30 -76.04
N ILE A 3 -6.17 31.31 -75.39
CA ILE A 3 -6.36 31.29 -73.92
C ILE A 3 -5.30 30.40 -73.33
N ARG A 4 -4.34 31.00 -72.62
CA ARG A 4 -3.28 30.31 -71.87
C ARG A 4 -3.87 29.75 -70.57
N GLY A 5 -3.94 28.43 -70.42
CA GLY A 5 -4.20 27.75 -69.16
C GLY A 5 -2.99 27.85 -68.21
N ARG A 6 -3.18 28.42 -67.02
CA ARG A 6 -2.16 28.44 -65.93
C ARG A 6 -2.39 27.17 -65.07
N HIS A 7 -1.43 26.27 -65.10
CA HIS A 7 -1.38 25.12 -64.18
C HIS A 7 -0.81 25.61 -62.85
N LEU A 8 -1.61 25.49 -61.81
CA LEU A 8 -1.22 25.73 -60.41
C LEU A 8 -0.72 24.39 -59.82
N PRO A 9 0.51 24.30 -59.26
CA PRO A 9 0.92 23.08 -58.59
C PRO A 9 0.30 23.01 -57.20
N ILE A 10 -0.45 21.95 -56.94
CA ILE A 10 -0.96 21.61 -55.60
C ILE A 10 0.22 21.01 -54.80
N VAL A 11 0.74 21.76 -53.88
CA VAL A 11 1.74 21.27 -52.91
C VAL A 11 0.98 20.54 -51.80
N LEU A 12 1.02 19.21 -51.86
CA LEU A 12 0.43 18.33 -50.87
C LEU A 12 1.39 18.24 -49.66
N SER A 13 1.18 19.06 -48.62
CA SER A 13 1.96 19.03 -47.38
C SER A 13 1.50 17.82 -46.53
N LEU A 14 2.31 16.77 -46.52
CA LEU A 14 2.15 15.60 -45.69
C LEU A 14 2.62 15.93 -44.25
N LEU A 15 1.71 16.31 -43.36
CA LEU A 15 1.94 16.47 -41.93
C LEU A 15 2.10 15.10 -41.27
N LEU A 16 3.35 14.70 -41.02
CA LEU A 16 3.66 13.50 -40.24
C LEU A 16 3.47 13.82 -38.77
N ALA A 17 2.29 13.46 -38.20
CA ALA A 17 2.01 13.56 -36.77
C ALA A 17 2.81 12.46 -36.05
N LEU A 18 3.95 12.81 -35.43
CA LEU A 18 4.64 11.93 -34.48
C LEU A 18 3.78 11.85 -33.21
N GLY A 19 3.00 10.77 -33.09
CA GLY A 19 2.33 10.38 -31.86
C GLY A 19 3.37 9.98 -30.83
N ILE A 20 3.67 10.87 -29.87
CA ILE A 20 4.44 10.52 -28.68
C ILE A 20 3.52 9.67 -27.80
N THR A 21 3.65 8.34 -27.90
CA THR A 21 3.04 7.42 -26.94
C THR A 21 3.78 7.62 -25.61
N ALA A 22 3.12 8.28 -24.65
CA ALA A 22 3.58 8.31 -23.27
C ALA A 22 3.52 6.87 -22.74
N ILE A 23 4.67 6.21 -22.66
CA ILE A 23 4.82 4.93 -21.96
C ILE A 23 4.55 5.25 -20.49
N ALA A 24 3.39 4.81 -19.97
CA ALA A 24 3.11 4.84 -18.56
C ALA A 24 4.22 4.05 -17.87
N LYS A 25 5.09 4.76 -17.13
CA LYS A 25 6.16 4.16 -16.34
C LYS A 25 5.45 3.34 -15.24
N ALA A 26 5.50 2.01 -15.35
CA ALA A 26 5.04 1.15 -14.28
C ALA A 26 5.84 1.53 -13.03
N ASP A 27 5.16 1.87 -11.94
CA ASP A 27 5.81 2.27 -10.68
C ASP A 27 6.71 1.12 -10.21
N GLU A 28 8.01 1.39 -10.22
CA GLU A 28 9.01 0.43 -9.79
C GLU A 28 8.88 0.23 -8.27
N PRO A 29 8.94 -1.01 -7.78
CA PRO A 29 8.82 -1.26 -6.34
C PRO A 29 9.92 -0.55 -5.56
N SER A 30 9.58 -0.01 -4.39
CA SER A 30 10.57 0.64 -3.53
C SER A 30 11.64 -0.36 -3.06
N PRO A 31 12.88 0.11 -2.80
CA PRO A 31 13.93 -0.76 -2.26
C PRO A 31 13.52 -1.45 -0.96
N LYS A 32 12.81 -0.76 -0.09
CA LYS A 32 12.31 -1.34 1.17
C LYS A 32 11.31 -2.46 0.96
N TYR A 33 10.38 -2.32 0.03
CA TYR A 33 9.48 -3.40 -0.33
C TYR A 33 10.24 -4.64 -0.82
N LEU A 34 11.24 -4.45 -1.71
CA LEU A 34 12.03 -5.54 -2.25
C LEU A 34 12.89 -6.24 -1.18
N GLU A 35 13.47 -5.49 -0.24
CA GLU A 35 14.22 -6.04 0.90
C GLU A 35 13.32 -6.96 1.76
N VAL A 36 12.13 -6.47 2.15
CA VAL A 36 11.17 -7.24 2.96
C VAL A 36 10.69 -8.47 2.21
N LEU A 37 10.33 -8.33 0.94
CA LEU A 37 9.89 -9.44 0.10
C LEU A 37 10.97 -10.52 0.00
N SER A 38 12.20 -10.15 -0.28
CA SER A 38 13.33 -11.06 -0.38
C SER A 38 13.59 -11.80 0.95
N ALA A 39 13.53 -11.09 2.08
CA ALA A 39 13.70 -11.69 3.39
C ALA A 39 12.61 -12.73 3.71
N LEU A 40 11.35 -12.40 3.42
CA LEU A 40 10.21 -13.31 3.62
C LEU A 40 10.30 -14.55 2.72
N GLN A 41 10.61 -14.34 1.44
CA GLN A 41 10.76 -15.45 0.48
C GLN A 41 11.96 -16.37 0.80
N ALA A 42 13.02 -15.81 1.41
CA ALA A 42 14.15 -16.57 1.91
C ALA A 42 13.87 -17.31 3.24
N GLY A 43 12.65 -17.21 3.78
CA GLY A 43 12.27 -17.85 5.04
C GLY A 43 12.93 -17.25 6.28
N LYS A 44 13.39 -15.99 6.21
CA LYS A 44 13.95 -15.29 7.39
C LYS A 44 12.86 -15.01 8.41
N ASN A 45 13.26 -14.94 9.68
CA ASN A 45 12.37 -14.57 10.78
C ASN A 45 12.13 -13.05 10.80
N VAL A 46 11.28 -12.59 9.89
CA VAL A 46 10.98 -11.15 9.73
C VAL A 46 10.01 -10.69 10.81
N LYS A 47 10.38 -9.59 11.50
CA LYS A 47 9.55 -8.94 12.52
C LYS A 47 9.16 -7.55 12.04
N LEU A 48 7.91 -7.18 12.27
CA LEU A 48 7.43 -5.81 12.18
C LEU A 48 7.50 -5.17 13.57
N ILE A 49 8.05 -3.97 13.67
CA ILE A 49 7.99 -3.09 14.83
C ILE A 49 7.19 -1.85 14.41
N LEU A 50 6.20 -1.49 15.20
CA LEU A 50 5.20 -0.49 14.86
C LEU A 50 5.09 0.56 15.97
N ASP A 51 5.03 1.84 15.59
CA ASP A 51 4.70 2.98 16.44
C ASP A 51 3.58 3.78 15.77
N LEU A 52 2.33 3.52 16.17
CA LEU A 52 1.17 4.16 15.57
C LEU A 52 1.13 5.67 15.81
N SER A 53 1.76 6.20 16.86
CA SER A 53 1.83 7.64 17.11
C SER A 53 2.57 8.40 16.00
N ARG A 54 3.39 7.69 15.23
CA ARG A 54 4.14 8.21 14.07
C ARG A 54 3.48 7.89 12.73
N CYS A 55 2.29 7.30 12.76
CA CYS A 55 1.46 7.04 11.60
C CYS A 55 0.32 8.06 11.54
N THR A 56 -0.37 8.13 10.41
CA THR A 56 -1.55 8.98 10.25
C THR A 56 -2.77 8.14 9.94
N THR A 57 -3.96 8.64 10.23
CA THR A 57 -5.21 8.05 9.74
C THR A 57 -5.19 7.97 8.21
N ILE A 58 -5.98 7.07 7.62
CA ILE A 58 -5.98 6.83 6.17
C ILE A 58 -6.29 8.10 5.34
N ASP A 59 -7.05 9.04 5.90
CA ASP A 59 -7.32 10.36 5.33
C ASP A 59 -6.19 11.37 5.56
N GLY A 60 -5.14 10.99 6.29
CA GLY A 60 -4.01 11.85 6.63
C GLY A 60 -4.31 12.95 7.64
N ALA A 61 -5.54 13.03 8.16
CA ALA A 61 -6.01 14.19 8.94
C ALA A 61 -5.51 14.19 10.40
N LYS A 62 -5.20 13.02 10.97
CA LYS A 62 -4.84 12.89 12.39
C LYS A 62 -3.67 11.93 12.60
N PRO A 63 -2.85 12.16 13.63
CA PRO A 63 -1.89 11.15 14.06
C PRO A 63 -2.63 9.91 14.60
N GLY A 64 -1.98 8.76 14.53
CA GLY A 64 -2.45 7.54 15.16
C GLY A 64 -2.38 7.61 16.69
N PRO A 65 -2.95 6.61 17.38
CA PRO A 65 -2.92 6.54 18.84
C PRO A 65 -1.49 6.32 19.36
N ALA A 66 -1.25 6.68 20.63
CA ALA A 66 0.03 6.43 21.32
C ALA A 66 0.18 4.94 21.66
N THR A 67 0.27 4.11 20.62
CA THR A 67 0.36 2.65 20.73
C THR A 67 1.59 2.17 19.98
N GLN A 68 2.39 1.34 20.63
CA GLN A 68 3.54 0.67 20.05
C GLN A 68 3.36 -0.84 20.17
N GLY A 69 3.89 -1.56 19.19
CA GLY A 69 3.80 -3.02 19.18
C GLY A 69 4.65 -3.63 18.09
N GLY A 70 4.47 -4.91 17.90
CA GLY A 70 5.14 -5.63 16.82
C GLY A 70 4.71 -7.09 16.78
N LEU A 71 5.09 -7.74 15.69
CA LEU A 71 4.79 -9.16 15.49
C LEU A 71 5.89 -9.82 14.65
N VAL A 72 5.98 -11.13 14.79
CA VAL A 72 6.70 -12.00 13.85
C VAL A 72 5.76 -12.33 12.70
N ILE A 73 6.20 -12.15 11.47
CA ILE A 73 5.41 -12.47 10.29
C ILE A 73 5.53 -13.98 10.03
N SER A 74 4.58 -14.74 10.54
CA SER A 74 4.53 -16.20 10.39
C SER A 74 3.84 -16.67 9.10
N ALA A 75 2.95 -15.84 8.55
CA ALA A 75 2.25 -16.08 7.30
C ALA A 75 2.07 -14.77 6.53
N PHE A 76 2.24 -14.82 5.23
CA PHE A 76 2.06 -13.65 4.36
C PHE A 76 1.49 -14.03 3.00
N ARG A 77 0.94 -13.05 2.31
CA ARG A 77 0.47 -13.15 0.93
C ARG A 77 1.09 -12.02 0.12
N VAL A 78 1.52 -12.33 -1.09
CA VAL A 78 1.99 -11.34 -2.06
C VAL A 78 0.98 -11.28 -3.21
N THR A 79 0.53 -10.07 -3.53
CA THR A 79 -0.34 -9.82 -4.69
C THR A 79 0.20 -8.66 -5.51
N ALA A 80 -0.06 -8.69 -6.82
CA ALA A 80 0.41 -7.65 -7.73
C ALA A 80 -0.18 -6.27 -7.39
N GLN A 81 -1.43 -6.25 -6.90
CA GLN A 81 -2.16 -5.00 -6.60
C GLN A 81 -1.89 -4.48 -5.19
N ASN A 82 -1.78 -5.37 -4.20
CA ASN A 82 -1.77 -4.98 -2.78
C ASN A 82 -0.40 -5.14 -2.09
N GLY A 83 0.63 -5.58 -2.84
CA GLY A 83 1.94 -5.82 -2.26
C GLY A 83 1.96 -7.00 -1.28
N ILE A 84 2.60 -6.84 -0.11
CA ILE A 84 2.73 -7.88 0.90
C ILE A 84 1.68 -7.66 1.97
N SER A 85 0.80 -8.66 2.20
CA SER A 85 -0.22 -8.62 3.25
C SER A 85 -0.01 -9.74 4.25
N PHE A 86 -0.17 -9.41 5.53
CA PHE A 86 -0.12 -10.35 6.66
C PHE A 86 -1.04 -9.86 7.76
N ALA A 87 -1.41 -10.73 8.69
CA ALA A 87 -2.31 -10.41 9.78
C ALA A 87 -1.97 -11.22 11.02
N ASN A 88 -2.40 -10.70 12.16
CA ASN A 88 -2.47 -11.44 13.41
C ASN A 88 -3.83 -11.21 14.07
N ALA A 89 -4.18 -12.12 14.98
CA ALA A 89 -5.32 -11.99 15.85
C ALA A 89 -4.90 -12.39 17.27
N HIS A 90 -5.43 -11.68 18.27
CA HIS A 90 -5.23 -12.04 19.66
C HIS A 90 -6.51 -11.83 20.46
N GLN A 91 -6.68 -12.65 21.48
CA GLN A 91 -7.76 -12.51 22.44
C GLN A 91 -7.30 -11.66 23.60
N THR A 92 -8.13 -10.73 24.03
CA THR A 92 -7.85 -9.81 25.11
C THR A 92 -9.13 -9.38 25.82
N ILE A 93 -8.97 -8.55 26.87
CA ILE A 93 -10.07 -7.87 27.56
C ILE A 93 -10.01 -6.40 27.14
N ASP A 94 -11.10 -5.85 26.66
CA ASP A 94 -11.17 -4.44 26.29
C ASP A 94 -11.29 -3.53 27.54
N SER A 95 -11.22 -2.21 27.32
CA SER A 95 -11.31 -1.21 28.40
C SER A 95 -12.64 -1.24 29.17
N SER A 96 -13.67 -1.88 28.62
CA SER A 96 -14.98 -2.09 29.26
C SER A 96 -15.08 -3.41 30.02
N GLY A 97 -13.99 -4.20 30.06
CA GLY A 97 -13.95 -5.49 30.75
C GLY A 97 -14.53 -6.67 29.95
N HIS A 98 -14.80 -6.51 28.66
CA HIS A 98 -15.34 -7.57 27.83
C HIS A 98 -14.24 -8.35 27.10
N ALA A 99 -14.43 -9.66 27.01
CA ALA A 99 -13.57 -10.51 26.20
C ALA A 99 -13.81 -10.23 24.71
N VAL A 100 -12.72 -9.98 23.98
CA VAL A 100 -12.74 -9.62 22.56
C VAL A 100 -11.63 -10.34 21.80
N THR A 101 -11.81 -10.52 20.50
CA THR A 101 -10.73 -10.86 19.57
C THR A 101 -10.41 -9.62 18.75
N GLU A 102 -9.15 -9.19 18.78
CA GLU A 102 -8.63 -8.14 17.93
C GLU A 102 -7.96 -8.75 16.70
N TYR A 103 -8.33 -8.24 15.52
CA TYR A 103 -7.76 -8.60 14.23
C TYR A 103 -6.98 -7.41 13.71
N ILE A 104 -5.69 -7.59 13.47
CA ILE A 104 -4.83 -6.54 12.94
C ILE A 104 -4.28 -7.00 11.59
N ARG A 105 -4.68 -6.33 10.54
CA ARG A 105 -4.20 -6.58 9.17
C ARG A 105 -3.20 -5.52 8.76
N HIS A 106 -2.12 -5.97 8.13
CA HIS A 106 -1.05 -5.16 7.64
C HIS A 106 -0.93 -5.34 6.13
N SER A 107 -0.66 -4.25 5.40
CA SER A 107 -0.40 -4.28 3.96
C SER A 107 0.75 -3.35 3.64
N LEU A 108 1.88 -3.92 3.22
CA LEU A 108 3.03 -3.16 2.71
C LEU A 108 2.86 -3.00 1.21
N SER A 109 2.64 -1.78 0.77
CA SER A 109 2.51 -1.46 -0.66
C SER A 109 3.85 -1.55 -1.39
N ARG A 110 3.81 -1.64 -2.71
CA ARG A 110 5.03 -1.66 -3.55
C ARG A 110 5.84 -0.37 -3.41
N GLU A 111 5.21 0.75 -3.11
CA GLU A 111 5.82 2.06 -2.89
C GLU A 111 6.51 2.16 -1.51
N GLY A 112 6.33 1.16 -0.63
CA GLY A 112 6.97 1.09 0.68
C GLY A 112 6.14 1.73 1.81
N LYS A 113 4.84 1.92 1.63
CA LYS A 113 3.92 2.38 2.68
C LYS A 113 3.25 1.21 3.37
N LEU A 114 3.19 1.24 4.69
CA LEU A 114 2.50 0.22 5.47
C LEU A 114 1.13 0.74 5.91
N THR A 115 0.07 0.05 5.49
CA THR A 115 -1.28 0.27 6.01
C THR A 115 -1.57 -0.73 7.11
N VAL A 116 -2.10 -0.26 8.24
CA VAL A 116 -2.50 -1.06 9.41
C VAL A 116 -3.98 -0.86 9.65
N ARG A 117 -4.76 -1.93 9.63
CA ARG A 117 -6.19 -1.91 9.97
C ARG A 117 -6.44 -2.75 11.21
N ALA A 118 -6.99 -2.12 12.24
CA ALA A 118 -7.41 -2.76 13.47
C ALA A 118 -8.93 -2.96 13.49
N SER A 119 -9.39 -4.14 13.89
CA SER A 119 -10.80 -4.48 14.01
C SER A 119 -11.01 -5.34 15.23
N LYS A 120 -12.19 -5.28 15.83
CA LYS A 120 -12.55 -5.99 17.07
C LYS A 120 -13.84 -6.78 16.89
N LEU A 121 -13.85 -8.02 17.41
CA LEU A 121 -15.02 -8.86 17.53
C LEU A 121 -15.25 -9.16 19.02
N ALA A 122 -16.37 -8.72 19.57
CA ALA A 122 -16.78 -9.09 20.93
C ALA A 122 -17.28 -10.54 20.97
N VAL A 123 -17.09 -11.22 22.09
CA VAL A 123 -17.59 -12.58 22.27
C VAL A 123 -19.13 -12.59 22.16
N GLY A 124 -19.66 -13.46 21.30
CA GLY A 124 -21.08 -13.56 21.01
C GLY A 124 -21.61 -12.54 20.00
N ALA A 125 -20.81 -11.61 19.52
CA ALA A 125 -21.21 -10.72 18.43
C ALA A 125 -21.08 -11.39 17.06
N ALA A 126 -21.96 -11.02 16.12
CA ALA A 126 -21.89 -11.49 14.74
C ALA A 126 -20.97 -10.62 13.87
N ASP A 127 -20.81 -9.35 14.21
CA ASP A 127 -20.14 -8.37 13.37
C ASP A 127 -18.82 -7.88 13.97
N VAL A 128 -17.85 -7.70 13.08
CA VAL A 128 -16.55 -7.10 13.39
C VAL A 128 -16.65 -5.59 13.33
N VAL A 129 -16.20 -4.91 14.38
CA VAL A 129 -16.17 -3.45 14.46
C VAL A 129 -14.79 -2.92 14.07
N ASN A 130 -14.73 -2.00 13.10
CA ASN A 130 -13.50 -1.32 12.73
C ASN A 130 -13.05 -0.38 13.86
N GLN A 131 -11.80 -0.51 14.31
CA GLN A 131 -11.19 0.34 15.35
C GLN A 131 -10.32 1.45 14.77
N GLY A 132 -9.92 1.34 13.52
CA GLY A 132 -9.12 2.34 12.81
C GLY A 132 -8.30 1.77 11.68
N GLU A 133 -7.87 2.68 10.82
CA GLU A 133 -6.96 2.39 9.72
C GLU A 133 -5.91 3.49 9.63
N PHE A 134 -4.64 3.09 9.58
CA PHE A 134 -3.49 3.98 9.68
C PHE A 134 -2.51 3.71 8.56
N VAL A 135 -1.84 4.76 8.10
CA VAL A 135 -0.73 4.69 7.15
C VAL A 135 0.55 5.08 7.86
N CYS A 136 1.56 4.22 7.76
CA CYS A 136 2.86 4.38 8.39
C CYS A 136 3.94 4.47 7.30
N GLU A 137 4.76 5.51 7.37
CA GLU A 137 5.95 5.62 6.56
C GLU A 137 7.09 4.78 7.19
N LEU A 138 7.95 4.23 6.34
CA LEU A 138 9.13 3.48 6.77
C LEU A 138 10.38 4.38 6.68
N PRO A 139 11.25 4.35 7.68
CA PRO A 139 11.23 3.52 8.90
C PRO A 139 10.58 4.17 10.13
N GLU A 140 9.98 5.36 10.01
CA GLU A 140 9.58 6.23 11.13
C GLU A 140 8.43 5.64 11.96
N GLY A 141 7.32 5.27 11.31
CA GLY A 141 6.14 4.70 11.96
C GLY A 141 6.15 3.18 12.02
N ALA A 142 6.93 2.54 11.15
CA ALA A 142 7.07 1.10 11.09
C ALA A 142 8.44 0.68 10.55
N LYS A 143 9.01 -0.40 11.08
CA LYS A 143 10.26 -0.97 10.57
C LYS A 143 10.21 -2.49 10.57
N PHE A 144 10.87 -3.08 9.58
CA PHE A 144 11.09 -4.52 9.50
C PHE A 144 12.50 -4.86 9.91
N VAL A 145 12.67 -5.95 10.68
CA VAL A 145 13.96 -6.49 11.15
C VAL A 145 13.97 -8.01 11.04
N TRP A 146 15.15 -8.61 10.75
CA TRP A 146 15.35 -10.06 10.61
C TRP A 146 16.77 -10.49 10.91
#